data_3bf95001de98ca940f5e5a6a05d2e89c
#
_entry.id   3bf95001de98ca940f5e5a6a05d2e89c
#
_cell.length_a   1.000
_cell.length_b   1.000
_cell.length_c   1.000
_cell.angle_alpha   90.00
_cell.angle_beta   90.00
_cell.angle_gamma   90.00
#
_symmetry.space_group_name_H-M   'P 1'
#
loop_
_entity.id
_entity.type
_entity.pdbx_description
1 polymer ?
#
loop_
_entity_poly.entity_id
_entity_poly.type
_entity_poly.pdbx_seq_one_letter_code
_entity_poly.pdbx_strand_id
1 'polypeptide(L)'
;MKKLTLILCSAFLFAQTAQVQIIHNSPYPVVDIYVDGAVALEQVPYRACTGLLDLPTSTTVGIAPTGGAVIAEFPFTLAENVSYVVTASGIVGNTDTPFDLKASALDTTAENDDSFALKVLHGVTDAPAVDIYANGSLLVENLSYGSYAGYLQVPAANYTIDVTAHGSMASVASFSAPLATLGGGSGVVYASGYLAPTSTDSAFTLILATPSGYTVELPGATTALTVSDEGFVAPNMFSLNQNYPNPFNPSTQIGYNLPKDDMVNINIYDLMGRSVKTLVSSNQSAGYRSVRWDATNDRGEPVSAGMYIYVVQTSDFSQSKKMVLLK
;
A
#
# COMPACT_ATOMS: atom_id res chain seq x y z
N MET A 1 54.56 -36.87 5.41
CA MET A 1 53.78 -35.99 4.49
C MET A 1 52.41 -35.80 5.09
N LYS A 2 52.18 -34.65 5.73
CA LYS A 2 50.86 -34.30 6.33
C LYS A 2 49.99 -33.70 5.22
N LYS A 3 48.85 -34.32 4.91
CA LYS A 3 47.86 -33.77 4.00
C LYS A 3 47.11 -32.66 4.71
N LEU A 4 47.25 -31.42 4.21
CA LEU A 4 46.49 -30.27 4.62
C LEU A 4 45.13 -30.34 3.93
N THR A 5 44.07 -30.66 4.66
CA THR A 5 42.70 -30.63 4.16
C THR A 5 42.21 -29.18 4.20
N LEU A 6 42.09 -28.56 3.03
CA LEU A 6 41.51 -27.23 2.86
C LEU A 6 40.00 -27.36 3.05
N ILE A 7 39.46 -26.91 4.17
CA ILE A 7 38.01 -26.77 4.38
C ILE A 7 37.64 -25.52 3.66
N LEU A 8 37.02 -25.69 2.47
CA LEU A 8 36.35 -24.60 1.74
C LEU A 8 35.08 -24.22 2.53
N CYS A 9 35.17 -23.22 3.37
CA CYS A 9 34.01 -22.59 3.98
C CYS A 9 33.31 -21.80 2.88
N SER A 10 32.30 -22.40 2.23
CA SER A 10 31.39 -21.69 1.35
C SER A 10 30.60 -20.72 2.21
N ALA A 11 31.04 -19.47 2.26
CA ALA A 11 30.23 -18.38 2.76
C ALA A 11 28.99 -18.31 1.82
N PHE A 12 27.82 -18.73 2.28
CA PHE A 12 26.57 -18.38 1.69
C PHE A 12 26.45 -16.86 1.85
N LEU A 13 26.75 -16.11 0.79
CA LEU A 13 26.32 -14.73 0.69
C LEU A 13 24.80 -14.78 0.60
N PHE A 14 24.12 -14.51 1.69
CA PHE A 14 22.72 -14.11 1.63
C PHE A 14 22.70 -12.79 0.84
N ALA A 15 21.99 -12.75 -0.28
CA ALA A 15 21.81 -11.51 -1.01
C ALA A 15 21.11 -10.52 -0.07
N GLN A 16 21.69 -9.33 0.08
CA GLN A 16 21.06 -8.25 0.83
C GLN A 16 19.80 -7.84 0.08
N THR A 17 18.68 -7.74 0.78
CA THR A 17 17.38 -7.38 0.19
C THR A 17 16.80 -6.14 0.85
N ALA A 18 15.99 -5.41 0.07
CA ALA A 18 15.11 -4.36 0.51
C ALA A 18 13.66 -4.74 0.15
N GLN A 19 12.72 -4.25 0.91
CA GLN A 19 11.30 -4.44 0.61
C GLN A 19 10.80 -3.30 -0.28
N VAL A 20 10.14 -3.61 -1.39
CA VAL A 20 9.72 -2.62 -2.38
C VAL A 20 8.25 -2.81 -2.71
N GLN A 21 7.46 -1.77 -2.49
CA GLN A 21 6.11 -1.63 -3.04
C GLN A 21 6.18 -0.90 -4.38
N ILE A 22 5.50 -1.41 -5.40
CA ILE A 22 5.46 -0.77 -6.72
C ILE A 22 4.07 -0.21 -6.96
N ILE A 23 3.98 1.06 -7.37
CA ILE A 23 2.75 1.75 -7.75
C ILE A 23 2.83 2.11 -9.24
N HIS A 24 1.85 1.68 -10.03
CA HIS A 24 1.75 2.06 -11.44
C HIS A 24 0.86 3.30 -11.57
N ASN A 25 1.45 4.49 -11.55
CA ASN A 25 0.77 5.78 -11.71
C ASN A 25 1.12 6.51 -13.02
N SER A 26 1.57 5.79 -14.04
CA SER A 26 1.70 6.32 -15.39
C SER A 26 0.46 5.95 -16.19
N PRO A 27 -0.20 6.88 -16.90
CA PRO A 27 -1.39 6.61 -17.73
C PRO A 27 -1.01 5.85 -19.02
N TYR A 28 -0.23 4.81 -18.86
CA TYR A 28 0.20 3.91 -19.93
C TYR A 28 -0.61 2.59 -19.82
N PRO A 29 -0.66 1.79 -20.90
CA PRO A 29 -1.35 0.51 -20.84
C PRO A 29 -0.78 -0.42 -19.77
N VAL A 30 -1.46 -1.54 -19.56
CA VAL A 30 -1.02 -2.63 -18.68
C VAL A 30 0.43 -3.00 -18.99
N VAL A 31 1.28 -3.06 -17.96
CA VAL A 31 2.72 -3.30 -18.09
C VAL A 31 3.16 -4.59 -17.40
N ASP A 32 4.26 -5.15 -17.90
CA ASP A 32 5.02 -6.20 -17.24
C ASP A 32 6.26 -5.56 -16.59
N ILE A 33 6.60 -6.02 -15.40
CA ILE A 33 7.73 -5.52 -14.60
C ILE A 33 8.81 -6.59 -14.57
N TYR A 34 10.00 -6.20 -14.93
CA TYR A 34 11.21 -7.04 -14.92
C TYR A 34 12.12 -6.63 -13.78
N VAL A 35 12.78 -7.58 -13.16
CA VAL A 35 13.84 -7.38 -12.18
C VAL A 35 15.07 -8.13 -12.65
N ASP A 36 16.17 -7.41 -12.87
CA ASP A 36 17.43 -7.95 -13.39
C ASP A 36 17.24 -8.81 -14.65
N GLY A 37 16.35 -8.37 -15.57
CA GLY A 37 16.04 -9.01 -16.82
C GLY A 37 15.07 -10.20 -16.75
N ALA A 38 14.63 -10.61 -15.55
CA ALA A 38 13.60 -11.64 -15.37
C ALA A 38 12.23 -11.00 -15.13
N VAL A 39 11.16 -11.59 -15.64
CA VAL A 39 9.78 -11.15 -15.35
C VAL A 39 9.49 -11.35 -13.87
N ALA A 40 9.18 -10.27 -13.18
CA ALA A 40 8.80 -10.28 -11.77
C ALA A 40 7.28 -10.19 -11.59
N LEU A 41 6.61 -9.36 -12.40
CA LEU A 41 5.16 -9.19 -12.37
C LEU A 41 4.65 -9.02 -13.80
N GLU A 42 3.52 -9.65 -14.10
CA GLU A 42 2.83 -9.54 -15.38
C GLU A 42 1.50 -8.78 -15.21
N GLN A 43 1.12 -8.08 -16.26
CA GLN A 43 -0.19 -7.44 -16.39
C GLN A 43 -0.56 -6.49 -15.24
N VAL A 44 0.38 -5.62 -14.81
CA VAL A 44 0.13 -4.60 -13.81
C VAL A 44 -0.66 -3.44 -14.42
N PRO A 45 -1.94 -3.25 -14.06
CA PRO A 45 -2.75 -2.20 -14.64
C PRO A 45 -2.42 -0.81 -14.05
N TYR A 46 -2.78 0.23 -14.77
CA TYR A 46 -2.76 1.60 -14.25
C TYR A 46 -3.52 1.73 -12.93
N ARG A 47 -2.99 2.51 -11.99
CA ARG A 47 -3.51 2.71 -10.61
C ARG A 47 -3.40 1.49 -9.69
N ALA A 48 -2.79 0.40 -10.13
CA ALA A 48 -2.51 -0.73 -9.24
C ALA A 48 -1.27 -0.49 -8.38
N CYS A 49 -1.25 -1.15 -7.23
CA CYS A 49 -0.04 -1.28 -6.44
C CYS A 49 0.21 -2.75 -6.04
N THR A 50 1.46 -3.06 -5.76
CA THR A 50 1.84 -4.37 -5.22
C THR A 50 1.84 -4.35 -3.70
N GLY A 51 1.84 -5.53 -3.07
CA GLY A 51 2.40 -5.68 -1.72
C GLY A 51 3.91 -5.43 -1.74
N LEU A 52 4.55 -5.57 -0.59
CA LEU A 52 5.99 -5.49 -0.51
C LEU A 52 6.64 -6.73 -1.12
N LEU A 53 7.60 -6.50 -1.99
CA LEU A 53 8.40 -7.49 -2.70
C LEU A 53 9.84 -7.41 -2.18
N ASP A 54 10.47 -8.55 -1.91
CA ASP A 54 11.89 -8.58 -1.56
C ASP A 54 12.74 -8.49 -2.83
N LEU A 55 13.43 -7.37 -3.02
CA LEU A 55 14.33 -7.14 -4.15
C LEU A 55 15.79 -7.05 -3.68
N PRO A 56 16.77 -7.45 -4.51
CA PRO A 56 18.16 -7.20 -4.23
C PRO A 56 18.45 -5.70 -4.00
N THR A 57 19.35 -5.38 -3.07
CA THR A 57 19.71 -3.96 -2.79
C THR A 57 20.37 -3.25 -3.98
N SER A 58 20.97 -4.01 -4.90
CA SER A 58 21.41 -3.51 -6.21
C SER A 58 20.64 -4.26 -7.28
N THR A 59 19.77 -3.57 -7.99
CA THR A 59 18.85 -4.18 -8.95
C THR A 59 18.50 -3.22 -10.08
N THR A 60 18.11 -3.76 -11.22
CA THR A 60 17.59 -3.00 -12.37
C THR A 60 16.13 -3.39 -12.58
N VAL A 61 15.25 -2.39 -12.53
CA VAL A 61 13.82 -2.57 -12.83
C VAL A 61 13.55 -2.19 -14.28
N GLY A 62 13.09 -3.15 -15.06
CA GLY A 62 12.67 -2.97 -16.45
C GLY A 62 11.15 -2.88 -16.56
N ILE A 63 10.66 -2.04 -17.46
CA ILE A 63 9.23 -1.89 -17.75
C ILE A 63 8.97 -2.23 -19.22
N ALA A 64 7.96 -3.06 -19.46
CA ALA A 64 7.51 -3.42 -20.80
C ALA A 64 5.98 -3.28 -20.91
N PRO A 65 5.43 -2.90 -22.06
CA PRO A 65 4.01 -3.18 -22.35
C PRO A 65 3.77 -4.69 -22.25
N THR A 66 2.62 -5.11 -21.75
CA THR A 66 2.31 -6.54 -21.59
C THR A 66 2.53 -7.32 -22.90
N GLY A 67 3.38 -8.34 -22.82
CA GLY A 67 3.78 -9.15 -23.97
C GLY A 67 4.74 -8.47 -24.95
N GLY A 68 5.24 -7.27 -24.63
CA GLY A 68 6.19 -6.50 -25.44
C GLY A 68 7.63 -6.59 -24.95
N ALA A 69 8.53 -5.85 -25.63
CA ALA A 69 9.90 -5.70 -25.20
C ALA A 69 10.02 -4.63 -24.09
N VAL A 70 11.05 -4.75 -23.24
CA VAL A 70 11.40 -3.73 -22.25
C VAL A 70 11.68 -2.40 -22.96
N ILE A 71 10.97 -1.34 -22.55
CA ILE A 71 11.05 0.00 -23.15
C ILE A 71 11.87 0.98 -22.31
N ALA A 72 12.04 0.66 -21.01
CA ALA A 72 12.84 1.47 -20.08
C ALA A 72 13.43 0.59 -18.98
N GLU A 73 14.64 0.93 -18.54
CA GLU A 73 15.35 0.26 -17.46
C GLU A 73 15.86 1.30 -16.45
N PHE A 74 15.68 1.01 -15.16
CA PHE A 74 16.03 1.89 -14.07
C PHE A 74 16.91 1.15 -13.04
N PRO A 75 18.18 1.53 -12.89
CA PRO A 75 19.04 0.97 -11.87
C PRO A 75 18.70 1.57 -10.50
N PHE A 76 18.60 0.73 -9.49
CA PHE A 76 18.39 1.11 -8.10
C PHE A 76 19.52 0.60 -7.20
N THR A 77 19.88 1.45 -6.22
CA THR A 77 20.69 1.06 -5.08
C THR A 77 19.88 1.35 -3.82
N LEU A 78 19.43 0.30 -3.16
CA LEU A 78 18.54 0.34 -2.01
C LEU A 78 19.33 -0.01 -0.76
N ALA A 79 18.97 0.52 0.40
CA ALA A 79 19.55 0.12 1.67
C ALA A 79 18.94 -1.20 2.15
N GLU A 80 19.76 -2.04 2.75
CA GLU A 80 19.32 -3.29 3.34
C GLU A 80 18.35 -3.05 4.51
N ASN A 81 17.31 -3.88 4.62
CA ASN A 81 16.28 -3.82 5.67
C ASN A 81 15.47 -2.50 5.68
N VAL A 82 15.48 -1.76 4.60
CA VAL A 82 14.63 -0.57 4.40
C VAL A 82 13.50 -0.92 3.44
N SER A 83 12.29 -0.46 3.75
CA SER A 83 11.16 -0.57 2.83
C SER A 83 11.09 0.67 1.94
N TYR A 84 10.69 0.47 0.70
CA TYR A 84 10.58 1.53 -0.31
C TYR A 84 9.22 1.46 -1.02
N VAL A 85 8.72 2.61 -1.43
CA VAL A 85 7.73 2.72 -2.51
C VAL A 85 8.45 3.18 -3.78
N VAL A 86 8.22 2.47 -4.88
CA VAL A 86 8.67 2.86 -6.23
C VAL A 86 7.43 3.15 -7.05
N THR A 87 7.31 4.38 -7.52
CA THR A 87 6.16 4.78 -8.34
C THR A 87 6.58 5.02 -9.78
N ALA A 88 5.94 4.31 -10.71
CA ALA A 88 5.99 4.61 -12.12
C ALA A 88 5.10 5.81 -12.41
N SER A 89 5.67 6.90 -12.89
CA SER A 89 5.00 8.17 -13.15
C SER A 89 5.41 8.73 -14.50
N GLY A 90 4.70 9.74 -14.96
CA GLY A 90 4.99 10.41 -16.22
C GLY A 90 4.41 9.71 -17.44
N ILE A 91 4.71 10.25 -18.60
CA ILE A 91 4.12 9.83 -19.88
C ILE A 91 5.25 9.41 -20.82
N VAL A 92 5.15 8.19 -21.34
CA VAL A 92 6.13 7.67 -22.31
C VAL A 92 6.18 8.56 -23.54
N GLY A 93 7.39 9.03 -23.88
CA GLY A 93 7.62 9.91 -25.02
C GLY A 93 7.30 11.40 -24.79
N ASN A 94 6.82 11.79 -23.61
CA ASN A 94 6.63 13.17 -23.24
C ASN A 94 7.96 13.77 -22.72
N THR A 95 8.29 15.00 -23.13
CA THR A 95 9.54 15.69 -22.73
C THR A 95 9.38 16.50 -21.45
N ASP A 96 8.20 16.99 -21.13
CA ASP A 96 7.94 17.84 -19.98
C ASP A 96 7.71 17.01 -18.72
N THR A 97 7.03 15.88 -18.86
CA THR A 97 6.78 14.90 -17.79
C THR A 97 7.14 13.50 -18.27
N PRO A 98 8.46 13.22 -18.48
CA PRO A 98 8.90 11.94 -19.02
C PRO A 98 8.56 10.80 -18.06
N PHE A 99 8.35 9.62 -18.63
CA PHE A 99 8.17 8.40 -17.83
C PHE A 99 9.42 8.14 -16.99
N ASP A 100 9.20 7.92 -15.69
CA ASP A 100 10.26 7.71 -14.71
C ASP A 100 9.79 6.81 -13.57
N LEU A 101 10.72 6.10 -12.93
CA LEU A 101 10.51 5.38 -11.69
C LEU A 101 11.15 6.14 -10.52
N LYS A 102 10.31 6.55 -9.56
CA LYS A 102 10.76 7.30 -8.38
C LYS A 102 10.64 6.46 -7.13
N ALA A 103 11.78 6.25 -6.45
CA ALA A 103 11.84 5.56 -5.17
C ALA A 103 11.79 6.55 -3.99
N SER A 104 11.09 6.17 -2.94
CA SER A 104 11.12 6.86 -1.65
C SER A 104 11.02 5.83 -0.52
N ALA A 105 11.67 6.12 0.62
CA ALA A 105 11.54 5.24 1.80
C ALA A 105 10.06 5.10 2.20
N LEU A 106 9.67 3.94 2.66
CA LEU A 106 8.30 3.58 3.04
C LEU A 106 8.26 3.16 4.49
N ASP A 107 7.55 3.91 5.34
CA ASP A 107 7.16 3.42 6.66
C ASP A 107 6.03 2.41 6.51
N THR A 108 6.14 1.30 7.18
CA THR A 108 5.15 0.21 7.07
C THR A 108 4.14 0.21 8.20
N THR A 109 4.37 1.03 9.24
CA THR A 109 3.51 1.22 10.40
C THR A 109 3.55 2.67 10.87
N ALA A 110 2.52 3.11 11.57
CA ALA A 110 2.53 4.37 12.29
C ALA A 110 3.30 4.26 13.62
N GLU A 111 3.56 5.40 14.27
CA GLU A 111 4.25 5.46 15.56
C GLU A 111 3.44 4.81 16.70
N ASN A 112 2.10 4.84 16.60
CA ASN A 112 1.19 4.23 17.58
C ASN A 112 -0.15 3.87 16.91
N ASP A 113 -1.00 3.15 17.65
CA ASP A 113 -2.29 2.64 17.14
C ASP A 113 -3.35 3.75 16.94
N ASP A 114 -3.15 4.95 17.52
CA ASP A 114 -4.06 6.11 17.37
C ASP A 114 -3.64 7.02 16.19
N SER A 115 -2.57 6.69 15.49
CA SER A 115 -2.05 7.45 14.35
C SER A 115 -1.99 6.63 13.07
N PHE A 116 -1.90 7.31 11.94
CA PHE A 116 -1.66 6.74 10.62
C PHE A 116 -0.44 7.42 9.97
N ALA A 117 0.52 6.63 9.51
CA ALA A 117 1.71 7.15 8.83
C ALA A 117 1.39 7.41 7.36
N LEU A 118 1.23 8.68 7.00
CA LEU A 118 0.81 9.12 5.68
C LEU A 118 2.00 9.65 4.87
N LYS A 119 2.20 9.13 3.67
CA LYS A 119 3.05 9.70 2.63
C LYS A 119 2.18 10.19 1.49
N VAL A 120 2.53 11.33 0.90
CA VAL A 120 1.75 11.93 -0.19
C VAL A 120 2.63 12.08 -1.43
N LEU A 121 2.10 11.71 -2.61
CA LEU A 121 2.76 11.89 -3.90
C LEU A 121 1.91 12.77 -4.81
N HIS A 122 2.51 13.80 -5.38
CA HIS A 122 1.92 14.54 -6.50
C HIS A 122 2.21 13.83 -7.82
N GLY A 123 1.24 13.11 -8.35
CA GLY A 123 1.39 12.27 -9.54
C GLY A 123 0.62 12.73 -10.78
N VAL A 124 0.00 13.92 -10.77
CA VAL A 124 -0.80 14.49 -11.88
C VAL A 124 0.09 15.34 -12.77
N THR A 125 0.27 14.94 -14.02
CA THR A 125 1.26 15.50 -14.96
C THR A 125 0.91 16.89 -15.48
N ASP A 126 -0.37 17.24 -15.51
CA ASP A 126 -0.90 18.51 -16.03
C ASP A 126 -1.33 19.50 -14.92
N ALA A 127 -1.01 19.19 -13.65
CA ALA A 127 -1.32 20.06 -12.53
C ALA A 127 -0.06 20.83 -12.05
N PRO A 128 -0.23 22.10 -11.60
CA PRO A 128 0.86 22.86 -10.98
C PRO A 128 1.22 22.28 -9.61
N ALA A 129 2.22 22.87 -8.92
CA ALA A 129 2.46 22.59 -7.51
C ALA A 129 1.18 22.88 -6.69
N VAL A 130 0.94 22.05 -5.67
CA VAL A 130 -0.30 22.07 -4.89
C VAL A 130 -0.04 22.25 -3.40
N ASP A 131 -1.04 22.81 -2.70
CA ASP A 131 -1.16 22.77 -1.26
C ASP A 131 -2.26 21.79 -0.90
N ILE A 132 -2.08 21.03 0.17
CA ILE A 132 -3.01 20.01 0.64
C ILE A 132 -3.46 20.37 2.04
N TYR A 133 -4.77 20.47 2.23
CA TYR A 133 -5.40 20.73 3.51
C TYR A 133 -6.14 19.48 3.99
N ALA A 134 -6.10 19.25 5.29
CA ALA A 134 -6.88 18.22 5.98
C ALA A 134 -7.81 18.88 6.98
N ASN A 135 -9.12 18.74 6.82
CA ASN A 135 -10.16 19.42 7.63
C ASN A 135 -9.91 20.94 7.75
N GLY A 136 -9.51 21.58 6.65
CA GLY A 136 -9.22 23.02 6.60
C GLY A 136 -7.87 23.46 7.16
N SER A 137 -7.05 22.54 7.71
CA SER A 137 -5.70 22.83 8.19
C SER A 137 -4.66 22.42 7.13
N LEU A 138 -3.68 23.30 6.88
CA LEU A 138 -2.59 23.01 5.93
C LEU A 138 -1.80 21.79 6.39
N LEU A 139 -1.74 20.77 5.56
CA LEU A 139 -1.02 19.51 5.82
C LEU A 139 0.28 19.42 5.03
N VAL A 140 0.26 19.80 3.75
CA VAL A 140 1.43 19.82 2.86
C VAL A 140 1.40 21.11 2.05
N GLU A 141 2.52 21.83 2.01
CA GLU A 141 2.67 23.06 1.25
C GLU A 141 3.56 22.85 0.04
N ASN A 142 3.20 23.44 -1.08
CA ASN A 142 4.01 23.53 -2.30
C ASN A 142 4.56 22.19 -2.81
N LEU A 143 3.71 21.17 -2.85
CA LEU A 143 4.09 19.86 -3.37
C LEU A 143 4.13 19.88 -4.89
N SER A 144 5.33 19.78 -5.45
CA SER A 144 5.56 19.77 -6.90
C SER A 144 5.33 18.39 -7.51
N TYR A 145 4.98 18.36 -8.80
CA TYR A 145 4.85 17.12 -9.57
C TYR A 145 6.04 16.16 -9.38
N GLY A 146 5.74 14.88 -9.18
CA GLY A 146 6.72 13.82 -8.99
C GLY A 146 7.44 13.85 -7.63
N SER A 147 7.06 14.75 -6.72
CA SER A 147 7.63 14.85 -5.38
C SER A 147 6.77 14.11 -4.36
N TYR A 148 7.45 13.55 -3.35
CA TYR A 148 6.82 12.98 -2.17
C TYR A 148 6.88 13.97 -1.01
N ALA A 149 5.80 14.06 -0.22
CA ALA A 149 5.78 14.68 1.10
C ALA A 149 5.59 13.62 2.20
N GLY A 150 6.19 13.84 3.35
CA GLY A 150 6.01 13.01 4.56
C GLY A 150 7.17 12.03 4.77
N TYR A 151 7.18 11.22 5.87
CA TYR A 151 5.95 10.75 6.52
C TYR A 151 5.34 11.78 7.49
N LEU A 152 4.01 11.88 7.41
CA LEU A 152 3.20 12.68 8.31
C LEU A 152 2.48 11.71 9.25
N GLN A 153 2.70 11.84 10.55
CA GLN A 153 1.93 11.11 11.55
C GLN A 153 0.63 11.89 11.79
N VAL A 154 -0.47 11.40 11.22
CA VAL A 154 -1.78 12.03 11.41
C VAL A 154 -2.63 11.17 12.37
N PRO A 155 -3.49 11.76 13.21
CA PRO A 155 -4.44 10.96 13.99
C PRO A 155 -5.25 10.02 13.10
N ALA A 156 -5.56 8.81 13.59
CA ALA A 156 -6.43 7.87 12.90
C ALA A 156 -7.88 8.38 12.97
N ALA A 157 -8.24 9.27 12.06
CA ALA A 157 -9.54 9.95 11.97
C ALA A 157 -9.99 10.06 10.53
N ASN A 158 -11.25 10.46 10.31
CA ASN A 158 -11.73 10.76 8.97
C ASN A 158 -11.40 12.22 8.61
N TYR A 159 -10.94 12.42 7.38
CA TYR A 159 -10.56 13.74 6.89
C TYR A 159 -11.31 14.11 5.63
N THR A 160 -11.60 15.40 5.49
CA THR A 160 -11.81 16.05 4.20
C THR A 160 -10.47 16.58 3.73
N ILE A 161 -10.02 16.10 2.58
CA ILE A 161 -8.76 16.53 1.96
C ILE A 161 -9.10 17.48 0.83
N ASP A 162 -8.68 18.74 0.96
CA ASP A 162 -8.80 19.74 -0.08
C ASP A 162 -7.46 19.93 -0.78
N VAL A 163 -7.47 19.86 -2.10
CA VAL A 163 -6.30 20.11 -2.95
C VAL A 163 -6.49 21.46 -3.62
N THR A 164 -5.51 22.36 -3.44
CA THR A 164 -5.51 23.71 -4.05
C THR A 164 -4.25 23.89 -4.88
N ALA A 165 -4.27 24.76 -5.89
CA ALA A 165 -3.03 25.20 -6.51
C ALA A 165 -2.21 25.99 -5.49
N HIS A 166 -0.88 25.81 -5.47
CA HIS A 166 -0.01 26.51 -4.52
C HIS A 166 -0.22 28.03 -4.53
N GLY A 167 -0.39 28.59 -3.34
CA GLY A 167 -0.68 30.00 -3.16
C GLY A 167 -2.14 30.40 -3.43
N SER A 168 -3.04 29.45 -3.74
CA SER A 168 -4.47 29.68 -3.93
C SER A 168 -5.27 29.13 -2.77
N MET A 169 -6.33 29.83 -2.38
CA MET A 169 -7.31 29.33 -1.38
C MET A 169 -8.50 28.62 -2.02
N ALA A 170 -8.59 28.62 -3.37
CA ALA A 170 -9.66 27.94 -4.09
C ALA A 170 -9.35 26.44 -4.22
N SER A 171 -10.21 25.61 -3.66
CA SER A 171 -10.09 24.16 -3.82
C SER A 171 -10.29 23.76 -5.27
N VAL A 172 -9.35 22.99 -5.80
CA VAL A 172 -9.45 22.35 -7.13
C VAL A 172 -10.33 21.10 -7.03
N ALA A 173 -10.17 20.35 -5.95
CA ALA A 173 -10.97 19.18 -5.64
C ALA A 173 -10.92 18.86 -4.14
N SER A 174 -11.99 18.23 -3.64
CA SER A 174 -12.09 17.77 -2.26
C SER A 174 -12.40 16.28 -2.23
N PHE A 175 -11.78 15.57 -1.30
CA PHE A 175 -11.92 14.11 -1.15
C PHE A 175 -12.16 13.74 0.32
N SER A 176 -12.87 12.63 0.52
CA SER A 176 -13.03 12.03 1.85
C SER A 176 -11.96 10.96 2.06
N ALA A 177 -11.17 11.10 3.12
CA ALA A 177 -10.13 10.14 3.51
C ALA A 177 -10.48 9.50 4.87
N PRO A 178 -11.03 8.27 4.87
CA PRO A 178 -11.51 7.60 6.07
C PRO A 178 -10.37 6.80 6.74
N LEU A 179 -9.50 7.48 7.44
CA LEU A 179 -8.36 6.87 8.12
C LEU A 179 -8.69 6.40 9.55
N ALA A 180 -9.91 6.65 10.07
CA ALA A 180 -10.29 6.33 11.44
C ALA A 180 -10.13 4.84 11.81
N THR A 181 -10.24 3.94 10.83
CA THR A 181 -10.12 2.49 11.03
C THR A 181 -8.75 1.93 10.67
N LEU A 182 -7.79 2.79 10.30
CA LEU A 182 -6.47 2.42 9.82
C LEU A 182 -5.36 2.75 10.84
N GLY A 183 -5.72 3.01 12.10
CA GLY A 183 -4.75 3.29 13.17
C GLY A 183 -3.67 2.22 13.28
N GLY A 184 -2.45 2.63 13.62
CA GLY A 184 -1.25 1.80 13.61
C GLY A 184 -0.69 1.49 12.22
N GLY A 185 -1.43 1.80 11.16
CA GLY A 185 -1.07 1.52 9.78
C GLY A 185 -0.31 2.66 9.09
N SER A 186 0.04 2.39 7.84
CA SER A 186 0.67 3.37 6.96
C SER A 186 0.12 3.28 5.54
N GLY A 187 0.35 4.33 4.76
CA GLY A 187 -0.02 4.32 3.35
C GLY A 187 0.51 5.51 2.56
N VAL A 188 0.47 5.34 1.25
CA VAL A 188 0.80 6.39 0.29
C VAL A 188 -0.49 6.88 -0.34
N VAL A 189 -0.83 8.15 -0.16
CA VAL A 189 -1.88 8.81 -0.95
C VAL A 189 -1.21 9.44 -2.17
N TYR A 190 -1.62 9.03 -3.35
CA TYR A 190 -1.08 9.59 -4.58
C TYR A 190 -2.18 10.17 -5.45
N ALA A 191 -1.88 11.34 -6.00
CA ALA A 191 -2.70 11.99 -7.00
C ALA A 191 -2.50 11.30 -8.36
N SER A 192 -3.59 10.94 -9.03
CA SER A 192 -3.61 10.17 -10.27
C SER A 192 -4.62 10.74 -11.27
N GLY A 193 -4.37 10.55 -12.56
CA GLY A 193 -5.20 11.05 -13.63
C GLY A 193 -4.73 12.39 -14.18
N TYR A 194 -5.66 13.13 -14.78
CA TYR A 194 -5.43 14.45 -15.36
C TYR A 194 -6.38 15.48 -14.76
N LEU A 195 -5.87 16.68 -14.51
CA LEU A 195 -6.70 17.81 -14.07
C LEU A 195 -7.66 18.26 -15.18
N ALA A 196 -7.20 18.24 -16.43
CA ALA A 196 -7.96 18.53 -17.63
C ALA A 196 -8.05 17.31 -18.57
N PRO A 197 -8.81 16.24 -18.19
CA PRO A 197 -8.84 15.00 -18.94
C PRO A 197 -9.55 15.19 -20.28
N THR A 198 -9.06 14.50 -21.33
CA THR A 198 -9.81 14.30 -22.57
C THR A 198 -10.86 13.19 -22.38
N SER A 199 -11.66 12.92 -23.41
CA SER A 199 -12.71 11.87 -23.32
C SER A 199 -12.19 10.45 -23.09
N THR A 200 -10.91 10.21 -23.31
CA THR A 200 -10.23 8.90 -23.15
C THR A 200 -9.36 8.83 -21.91
N ASP A 201 -9.10 9.96 -21.25
CA ASP A 201 -8.21 10.04 -20.10
C ASP A 201 -8.96 9.79 -18.79
N SER A 202 -8.24 9.29 -17.80
CA SER A 202 -8.76 9.19 -16.44
C SER A 202 -8.75 10.54 -15.77
N ALA A 203 -9.87 10.94 -15.18
CA ALA A 203 -9.98 12.18 -14.42
C ALA A 203 -9.11 12.10 -13.14
N PHE A 204 -8.76 13.29 -12.64
CA PHE A 204 -8.04 13.46 -11.39
C PHE A 204 -8.77 12.81 -10.21
N THR A 205 -8.04 12.03 -9.44
CA THR A 205 -8.50 11.45 -8.18
C THR A 205 -7.32 11.25 -7.22
N LEU A 206 -7.62 11.03 -5.93
CA LEU A 206 -6.66 10.58 -4.93
C LEU A 206 -6.85 9.09 -4.67
N ILE A 207 -5.75 8.37 -4.58
CA ILE A 207 -5.74 6.93 -4.30
C ILE A 207 -4.85 6.68 -3.09
N LEU A 208 -5.38 5.97 -2.10
CA LEU A 208 -4.62 5.45 -0.97
C LEU A 208 -4.10 4.04 -1.33
N ALA A 209 -2.79 3.84 -1.24
CA ALA A 209 -2.13 2.53 -1.34
C ALA A 209 -1.55 2.15 0.02
N THR A 210 -1.84 0.95 0.50
CA THR A 210 -1.28 0.41 1.74
C THR A 210 -0.11 -0.53 1.45
N PRO A 211 0.80 -0.79 2.40
CA PRO A 211 1.92 -1.72 2.19
C PRO A 211 1.51 -3.15 1.86
N SER A 212 0.25 -3.52 2.12
CA SER A 212 -0.30 -4.83 1.74
C SER A 212 -0.63 -4.98 0.25
N GLY A 213 -0.47 -3.91 -0.56
CA GLY A 213 -0.85 -3.90 -1.97
C GLY A 213 -2.31 -3.55 -2.22
N TYR A 214 -2.99 -3.05 -1.22
CA TYR A 214 -4.37 -2.61 -1.34
C TYR A 214 -4.42 -1.15 -1.80
N THR A 215 -5.27 -0.86 -2.79
CA THR A 215 -5.57 0.50 -3.24
C THR A 215 -7.04 0.81 -3.07
N VAL A 216 -7.33 2.04 -2.66
CA VAL A 216 -8.68 2.58 -2.64
C VAL A 216 -8.69 3.99 -3.22
N GLU A 217 -9.57 4.23 -4.17
CA GLU A 217 -9.87 5.56 -4.67
C GLU A 217 -10.66 6.33 -3.62
N LEU A 218 -10.16 7.49 -3.22
CA LEU A 218 -10.83 8.33 -2.23
C LEU A 218 -12.06 9.00 -2.89
N PRO A 219 -13.26 8.85 -2.33
CA PRO A 219 -14.44 9.46 -2.90
C PRO A 219 -14.37 10.98 -2.86
N GLY A 220 -14.85 11.64 -3.91
CA GLY A 220 -15.00 13.09 -3.92
C GLY A 220 -15.88 13.55 -2.76
N ALA A 221 -15.40 14.53 -1.99
CA ALA A 221 -16.21 15.17 -0.98
C ALA A 221 -17.18 16.14 -1.68
N THR A 222 -18.47 15.87 -1.60
CA THR A 222 -19.46 16.84 -2.04
C THR A 222 -19.50 18.00 -1.06
N THR A 223 -19.19 19.21 -1.52
CA THR A 223 -19.43 20.45 -0.77
C THR A 223 -20.95 20.73 -0.69
N ALA A 224 -21.68 19.87 -0.02
CA ALA A 224 -23.04 20.15 0.42
C ALA A 224 -23.02 20.22 1.94
N LEU A 225 -23.28 21.42 2.48
CA LEU A 225 -23.64 21.66 3.87
C LEU A 225 -24.95 20.93 4.22
N THR A 226 -24.91 19.62 4.22
CA THR A 226 -25.91 18.77 4.86
C THR A 226 -25.16 17.63 5.50
N VAL A 227 -25.21 17.61 6.82
CA VAL A 227 -24.85 16.45 7.63
C VAL A 227 -25.76 15.30 7.17
N SER A 228 -25.27 14.51 6.24
CA SER A 228 -25.78 13.18 5.95
C SER A 228 -24.59 12.23 5.95
N ASP A 229 -24.71 11.21 6.71
CA ASP A 229 -23.76 10.10 6.97
C ASP A 229 -23.55 9.22 5.71
N GLU A 230 -23.55 9.82 4.53
CA GLU A 230 -23.45 9.17 3.23
C GLU A 230 -22.14 9.54 2.54
N GLY A 231 -21.09 8.84 2.85
CA GLY A 231 -19.79 9.16 2.23
C GLY A 231 -18.83 8.03 1.99
N PHE A 232 -19.08 6.84 2.52
CA PHE A 232 -18.26 5.70 2.24
C PHE A 232 -18.98 4.77 1.27
N VAL A 233 -18.52 4.72 0.01
CA VAL A 233 -18.93 3.61 -0.86
C VAL A 233 -18.31 2.36 -0.25
N ALA A 234 -19.12 1.61 0.47
CA ALA A 234 -18.72 0.31 0.98
C ALA A 234 -18.14 -0.50 -0.19
N PRO A 235 -17.11 -1.31 0.04
CA PRO A 235 -16.59 -2.22 -0.98
C PRO A 235 -17.77 -3.01 -1.54
N ASN A 236 -17.89 -3.09 -2.84
CA ASN A 236 -18.98 -3.84 -3.49
C ASN A 236 -18.80 -5.36 -3.39
N MET A 237 -17.63 -5.83 -2.90
CA MET A 237 -17.31 -7.24 -2.73
C MET A 237 -16.50 -7.48 -1.46
N PHE A 238 -16.73 -8.63 -0.82
CA PHE A 238 -15.87 -9.12 0.26
C PHE A 238 -14.49 -9.48 -0.30
N SER A 239 -13.44 -9.08 0.39
CA SER A 239 -12.08 -9.56 0.13
C SER A 239 -11.31 -9.72 1.42
N LEU A 240 -10.42 -10.72 1.44
CA LEU A 240 -9.45 -10.96 2.51
C LEU A 240 -8.06 -10.76 1.95
N ASN A 241 -7.31 -9.82 2.51
CA ASN A 241 -5.95 -9.53 2.09
C ASN A 241 -4.96 -10.50 2.71
N GLN A 242 -3.78 -10.64 2.08
CA GLN A 242 -2.65 -11.30 2.72
C GLN A 242 -2.25 -10.49 3.95
N ASN A 243 -2.02 -11.16 5.08
CA ASN A 243 -1.49 -10.49 6.26
C ASN A 243 -0.14 -9.85 5.95
N TYR A 244 0.11 -8.71 6.56
CA TYR A 244 1.37 -7.99 6.38
C TYR A 244 1.93 -7.49 7.74
N PRO A 245 3.25 -7.64 7.93
CA PRO A 245 4.20 -8.41 7.15
C PRO A 245 3.89 -9.93 7.13
N ASN A 246 4.39 -10.65 6.11
CA ASN A 246 4.36 -12.10 6.04
C ASN A 246 5.57 -12.61 5.23
N PRO A 247 6.58 -13.26 5.84
CA PRO A 247 6.65 -13.63 7.26
C PRO A 247 6.68 -12.45 8.23
N PHE A 248 6.29 -12.65 9.51
CA PHE A 248 6.21 -11.58 10.51
C PHE A 248 6.91 -11.94 11.84
N ASN A 249 7.27 -10.91 12.63
CA ASN A 249 7.88 -11.05 13.95
C ASN A 249 7.69 -9.77 14.79
N PRO A 250 7.04 -9.79 15.94
CA PRO A 250 6.07 -10.78 16.38
C PRO A 250 4.65 -10.43 15.92
N SER A 251 4.42 -9.33 15.22
CA SER A 251 3.07 -8.85 14.88
C SER A 251 2.83 -8.71 13.39
N THR A 252 1.57 -8.90 13.01
CA THR A 252 1.09 -8.74 11.63
C THR A 252 -0.30 -8.14 11.61
N GLN A 253 -0.67 -7.52 10.51
CA GLN A 253 -1.99 -6.96 10.28
C GLN A 253 -2.74 -7.76 9.21
N ILE A 254 -4.02 -8.01 9.44
CA ILE A 254 -4.93 -8.73 8.54
C ILE A 254 -5.98 -7.74 8.08
N GLY A 255 -5.95 -7.37 6.79
CA GLY A 255 -6.94 -6.48 6.17
C GLY A 255 -8.06 -7.27 5.49
N TYR A 256 -9.27 -6.75 5.54
CA TYR A 256 -10.44 -7.31 4.86
C TYR A 256 -11.48 -6.23 4.54
N ASN A 257 -12.33 -6.52 3.55
CA ASN A 257 -13.36 -5.60 3.09
C ASN A 257 -14.74 -6.18 3.39
N LEU A 258 -15.63 -5.34 3.92
CA LEU A 258 -17.04 -5.70 4.16
C LEU A 258 -17.95 -4.90 3.24
N PRO A 259 -18.69 -5.54 2.32
CA PRO A 259 -19.61 -4.83 1.43
C PRO A 259 -20.88 -4.34 2.14
N LYS A 260 -21.22 -4.88 3.28
CA LYS A 260 -22.36 -4.51 4.12
C LYS A 260 -22.04 -4.74 5.58
N ASP A 261 -22.84 -4.17 6.47
CA ASP A 261 -22.79 -4.47 7.89
C ASP A 261 -23.02 -5.96 8.12
N ASP A 262 -22.12 -6.60 8.86
CA ASP A 262 -22.19 -8.04 9.10
C ASP A 262 -21.53 -8.45 10.42
N MET A 263 -21.89 -9.65 10.90
CA MET A 263 -21.19 -10.32 12.00
C MET A 263 -19.88 -10.91 11.46
N VAL A 264 -18.76 -10.44 11.97
CA VAL A 264 -17.42 -10.87 11.55
C VAL A 264 -16.79 -11.73 12.63
N ASN A 265 -16.30 -12.90 12.23
CA ASN A 265 -15.47 -13.76 13.06
C ASN A 265 -14.11 -13.96 12.40
N ILE A 266 -13.03 -13.61 13.10
CA ILE A 266 -11.65 -13.82 12.64
C ILE A 266 -10.93 -14.70 13.65
N ASN A 267 -10.54 -15.88 13.19
CA ASN A 267 -9.89 -16.89 14.03
C ASN A 267 -8.54 -17.29 13.43
N ILE A 268 -7.58 -17.49 14.30
CA ILE A 268 -6.25 -18.04 13.99
C ILE A 268 -6.24 -19.52 14.36
N TYR A 269 -5.70 -20.35 13.46
CA TYR A 269 -5.54 -21.79 13.63
C TYR A 269 -4.09 -22.20 13.40
N ASP A 270 -3.66 -23.22 14.10
CA ASP A 270 -2.42 -23.93 13.78
C ASP A 270 -2.62 -24.92 12.61
N LEU A 271 -1.54 -25.56 12.15
CA LEU A 271 -1.61 -26.52 11.03
C LEU A 271 -2.40 -27.79 11.36
N MET A 272 -2.68 -28.06 12.63
CA MET A 272 -3.52 -29.19 13.08
C MET A 272 -5.00 -28.79 13.15
N GLY A 273 -5.36 -27.55 12.78
CA GLY A 273 -6.72 -27.03 12.84
C GLY A 273 -7.19 -26.64 14.24
N ARG A 274 -6.31 -26.57 15.21
CA ARG A 274 -6.66 -26.13 16.57
C ARG A 274 -6.74 -24.61 16.60
N SER A 275 -7.81 -24.08 17.24
CA SER A 275 -7.94 -22.64 17.47
C SER A 275 -6.81 -22.13 18.37
N VAL A 276 -6.16 -21.07 17.94
CA VAL A 276 -5.07 -20.38 18.64
C VAL A 276 -5.57 -19.10 19.27
N LYS A 277 -6.27 -18.27 18.47
CA LYS A 277 -6.80 -16.98 18.92
C LYS A 277 -8.03 -16.57 18.13
N THR A 278 -9.01 -15.98 18.81
CA THR A 278 -10.10 -15.23 18.20
C THR A 278 -9.73 -13.74 18.21
N LEU A 279 -9.52 -13.16 17.03
CA LEU A 279 -9.17 -11.75 16.91
C LEU A 279 -10.38 -10.82 16.88
N VAL A 280 -11.45 -11.27 16.21
CA VAL A 280 -12.70 -10.51 16.06
C VAL A 280 -13.88 -11.48 16.22
N SER A 281 -14.91 -11.06 16.96
CA SER A 281 -16.21 -11.73 17.03
C SER A 281 -17.27 -10.67 17.39
N SER A 282 -17.64 -9.85 16.39
CA SER A 282 -18.57 -8.73 16.60
C SER A 282 -19.23 -8.28 15.29
N ASN A 283 -20.39 -7.61 15.42
CA ASN A 283 -20.97 -6.88 14.30
C ASN A 283 -20.06 -5.71 13.92
N GLN A 284 -19.77 -5.60 12.63
CA GLN A 284 -18.98 -4.53 12.07
C GLN A 284 -19.72 -3.88 10.91
N SER A 285 -19.62 -2.56 10.82
CA SER A 285 -20.19 -1.80 9.70
C SER A 285 -19.42 -2.07 8.41
N ALA A 286 -20.11 -1.90 7.28
CA ALA A 286 -19.50 -1.95 5.95
C ALA A 286 -18.25 -1.07 5.88
N GLY A 287 -17.30 -1.45 5.03
CA GLY A 287 -16.06 -0.70 4.83
C GLY A 287 -14.81 -1.57 4.83
N TYR A 288 -13.67 -0.89 4.81
CA TYR A 288 -12.34 -1.49 4.89
C TYR A 288 -11.96 -1.65 6.36
N ARG A 289 -11.49 -2.84 6.72
CA ARG A 289 -11.19 -3.21 8.11
C ARG A 289 -9.83 -3.84 8.22
N SER A 290 -9.22 -3.69 9.38
CA SER A 290 -8.00 -4.42 9.71
C SER A 290 -8.00 -4.84 11.18
N VAL A 291 -7.27 -5.90 11.47
CA VAL A 291 -7.04 -6.38 12.84
C VAL A 291 -5.59 -6.83 12.95
N ARG A 292 -4.96 -6.51 14.08
CA ARG A 292 -3.59 -6.90 14.39
C ARG A 292 -3.57 -8.22 15.17
N TRP A 293 -2.61 -9.09 14.86
CA TRP A 293 -2.22 -10.23 15.67
C TRP A 293 -0.78 -10.08 16.13
N ASP A 294 -0.55 -10.26 17.40
CA ASP A 294 0.70 -10.11 18.13
C ASP A 294 1.41 -11.43 18.44
N ALA A 295 1.07 -12.50 17.73
CA ALA A 295 1.56 -13.85 17.95
C ALA A 295 1.28 -14.39 19.37
N THR A 296 0.17 -14.02 19.97
CA THR A 296 -0.30 -14.58 21.24
C THR A 296 -1.56 -15.44 21.05
N ASN A 297 -1.79 -16.40 21.95
CA ASN A 297 -3.03 -17.17 22.03
C ASN A 297 -4.13 -16.39 22.79
N ASP A 298 -5.32 -17.00 22.98
CA ASP A 298 -6.43 -16.38 23.72
C ASP A 298 -6.11 -16.11 25.19
N ARG A 299 -5.07 -16.73 25.74
CA ARG A 299 -4.59 -16.49 27.12
C ARG A 299 -3.54 -15.39 27.21
N GLY A 300 -3.16 -14.78 26.06
CA GLY A 300 -2.09 -13.81 25.98
C GLY A 300 -0.67 -14.41 26.02
N GLU A 301 -0.53 -15.72 25.89
CA GLU A 301 0.76 -16.41 25.89
C GLU A 301 1.34 -16.42 24.47
N PRO A 302 2.66 -16.14 24.29
CA PRO A 302 3.29 -16.20 22.97
C PRO A 302 3.20 -17.59 22.36
N VAL A 303 2.93 -17.66 21.06
CA VAL A 303 2.89 -18.92 20.32
C VAL A 303 4.24 -19.22 19.65
N SER A 304 4.46 -20.47 19.27
CA SER A 304 5.72 -20.89 18.63
C SER A 304 5.86 -20.35 17.21
N ALA A 305 7.07 -20.09 16.76
CA ALA A 305 7.35 -19.83 15.35
C ALA A 305 6.82 -20.96 14.47
N GLY A 306 6.29 -20.62 13.30
CA GLY A 306 5.69 -21.60 12.40
C GLY A 306 4.63 -21.02 11.50
N MET A 307 3.95 -21.90 10.78
CA MET A 307 2.85 -21.54 9.89
C MET A 307 1.51 -21.58 10.63
N TYR A 308 0.70 -20.55 10.40
CA TYR A 308 -0.66 -20.41 10.92
C TYR A 308 -1.63 -20.14 9.76
N ILE A 309 -2.91 -20.37 10.01
CA ILE A 309 -4.00 -20.09 9.08
C ILE A 309 -4.95 -19.13 9.78
N TYR A 310 -5.26 -18.01 9.16
CA TYR A 310 -6.36 -17.17 9.61
C TYR A 310 -7.57 -17.35 8.72
N VAL A 311 -8.74 -17.33 9.34
CA VAL A 311 -10.04 -17.51 8.69
C VAL A 311 -10.91 -16.33 9.05
N VAL A 312 -11.44 -15.66 8.04
CA VAL A 312 -12.48 -14.64 8.20
C VAL A 312 -13.80 -15.23 7.75
N GLN A 313 -14.80 -15.15 8.62
CA GLN A 313 -16.17 -15.61 8.36
C GLN A 313 -17.15 -14.47 8.60
N THR A 314 -18.08 -14.31 7.67
CA THR A 314 -19.25 -13.45 7.77
C THR A 314 -20.51 -14.27 7.50
N SER A 315 -21.70 -13.65 7.46
CA SER A 315 -22.94 -14.35 7.13
C SER A 315 -22.89 -15.02 5.74
N ASP A 316 -22.24 -14.38 4.76
CA ASP A 316 -22.27 -14.80 3.37
C ASP A 316 -20.92 -15.29 2.83
N PHE A 317 -19.82 -15.07 3.57
CA PHE A 317 -18.47 -15.36 3.09
C PHE A 317 -17.63 -16.09 4.14
N SER A 318 -16.75 -16.96 3.64
CA SER A 318 -15.68 -17.55 4.43
C SER A 318 -14.43 -17.65 3.56
N GLN A 319 -13.35 -17.04 4.01
CA GLN A 319 -12.06 -17.08 3.30
C GLN A 319 -10.93 -17.29 4.29
N SER A 320 -9.91 -18.03 3.87
CA SER A 320 -8.73 -18.32 4.68
C SER A 320 -7.44 -18.00 3.92
N LYS A 321 -6.40 -17.64 4.67
CA LYS A 321 -5.04 -17.46 4.14
C LYS A 321 -4.00 -17.99 5.13
N LYS A 322 -2.79 -18.24 4.62
CA LYS A 322 -1.64 -18.71 5.40
C LYS A 322 -0.75 -17.56 5.80
N MET A 323 -0.13 -17.65 6.96
CA MET A 323 0.88 -16.71 7.45
C MET A 323 2.01 -17.44 8.15
N VAL A 324 3.19 -16.83 8.18
CA VAL A 324 4.41 -17.42 8.75
C VAL A 324 4.94 -16.51 9.85
N LEU A 325 4.97 -17.02 11.09
CA LEU A 325 5.60 -16.36 12.23
C LEU A 325 7.07 -16.78 12.30
N LEU A 326 7.97 -15.80 12.27
CA LEU A 326 9.39 -15.98 12.56
C LEU A 326 9.65 -15.93 14.07
N LYS A 327 10.85 -16.33 14.45
CA LYS A 327 11.26 -16.30 15.86
C LYS A 327 12.08 -15.06 16.14
#